data_96df880c562a80911a683396e9ca6edf
#
_entry.id   96df880c562a80911a683396e9ca6edf
#
_cell.length_a   1.000
_cell.length_b   1.000
_cell.length_c   1.000
_cell.angle_alpha   90.00
_cell.angle_beta   90.00
_cell.angle_gamma   90.00
#
_symmetry.space_group_name_H-M   'P 1'
#
loop_
_entity.id
_entity.type
_entity.pdbx_description
1 polymer ?
#
loop_
_entity_poly.entity_id
_entity_poly.type
_entity_poly.pdbx_seq_one_letter_code
_entity_poly.pdbx_strand_id
1 'polypeptide(L)'
;RQPNGLPPVMPLREFNNPQMNQPTALLITDEDCHLEDFDLDSLNIYTIGSLEASHLRSPLLIADSILDFEGAALSDAASRIGVKAIKLKADHPENLVNWVLASGATQIVTPYVTRGPLHDWLEQAKPAFSRAEITFCEWRRDWDSAIWPYTTAGFFKVKKQVRSIIEQIPSI
;
A
#
# COMPACT_ATOMS: atom_id res chain seq x y z
N ARG A 1 20.65 17.98 -23.56
CA ARG A 1 19.17 17.93 -23.67
C ARG A 1 18.74 16.50 -23.59
N GLN A 2 18.07 16.08 -22.53
CA GLN A 2 17.37 14.80 -22.52
C GLN A 2 16.27 14.82 -23.60
N PRO A 3 16.03 13.70 -24.31
CA PRO A 3 14.95 13.64 -25.27
C PRO A 3 13.62 13.88 -24.50
N ASN A 4 12.86 14.88 -24.95
CA ASN A 4 11.56 15.26 -24.42
C ASN A 4 10.51 14.20 -24.84
N GLY A 5 10.60 12.98 -24.30
CA GLY A 5 9.59 11.95 -24.46
C GLY A 5 9.03 11.56 -23.09
N LEU A 6 7.70 11.50 -22.99
CA LEU A 6 7.08 10.83 -21.84
C LEU A 6 7.61 9.40 -21.75
N PRO A 7 7.83 8.86 -20.55
CA PRO A 7 8.25 7.48 -20.42
C PRO A 7 7.21 6.57 -21.09
N PRO A 8 7.65 5.41 -21.64
CA PRO A 8 6.72 4.49 -22.30
C PRO A 8 5.63 4.06 -21.30
N VAL A 9 4.41 3.87 -21.84
CA VAL A 9 3.31 3.30 -21.05
C VAL A 9 3.74 1.91 -20.59
N MET A 10 3.75 1.70 -19.28
CA MET A 10 4.07 0.42 -18.67
C MET A 10 2.79 -0.28 -18.21
N PRO A 11 2.72 -1.62 -18.26
CA PRO A 11 1.60 -2.35 -17.69
C PRO A 11 1.54 -2.10 -16.18
N LEU A 12 0.37 -2.39 -15.60
CA LEU A 12 0.24 -2.41 -14.15
C LEU A 12 1.20 -3.45 -13.56
N ARG A 13 1.77 -3.11 -12.41
CA ARG A 13 2.69 -3.98 -11.68
C ARG A 13 1.93 -5.20 -11.16
N GLU A 14 2.54 -6.37 -11.28
CA GLU A 14 2.09 -7.59 -10.62
C GLU A 14 2.45 -7.55 -9.14
N PHE A 15 1.65 -8.22 -8.32
CA PHE A 15 1.84 -8.34 -6.88
C PHE A 15 1.20 -9.64 -6.38
N ASN A 16 1.56 -10.09 -5.18
CA ASN A 16 0.91 -11.22 -4.53
C ASN A 16 -0.36 -10.75 -3.84
N ASN A 17 -1.48 -11.41 -4.07
CA ASN A 17 -2.69 -11.19 -3.30
C ASN A 17 -2.55 -11.76 -1.88
N PRO A 18 -3.25 -11.18 -0.88
CA PRO A 18 -3.31 -11.76 0.46
C PRO A 18 -3.80 -13.21 0.43
N GLN A 19 -3.17 -14.04 1.25
CA GLN A 19 -3.62 -15.42 1.46
C GLN A 19 -4.54 -15.47 2.69
N MET A 20 -5.77 -15.97 2.48
CA MET A 20 -6.74 -16.05 3.56
C MET A 20 -6.28 -17.02 4.65
N ASN A 21 -6.66 -16.73 5.90
CA ASN A 21 -6.33 -17.55 7.08
C ASN A 21 -4.83 -17.70 7.40
N GLN A 22 -3.94 -17.00 6.70
CA GLN A 22 -2.52 -16.96 7.07
C GLN A 22 -2.26 -15.93 8.18
N PRO A 23 -1.34 -16.22 9.12
CA PRO A 23 -0.89 -15.23 10.11
C PRO A 23 -0.40 -13.96 9.42
N THR A 24 -1.10 -12.85 9.64
CA THR A 24 -0.96 -11.62 8.87
C THR A 24 -0.49 -10.45 9.72
N ALA A 25 0.51 -9.73 9.24
CA ALA A 25 0.82 -8.37 9.68
C ALA A 25 0.18 -7.38 8.70
N LEU A 26 -0.78 -6.59 9.16
CA LEU A 26 -1.43 -5.54 8.35
C LEU A 26 -0.63 -4.25 8.45
N LEU A 27 -0.22 -3.68 7.32
CA LEU A 27 0.53 -2.43 7.24
C LEU A 27 -0.33 -1.32 6.64
N ILE A 28 -0.54 -0.26 7.41
CA ILE A 28 -1.22 0.97 7.00
C ILE A 28 -0.17 1.96 6.53
N THR A 29 -0.36 2.56 5.36
CA THR A 29 0.53 3.59 4.80
C THR A 29 -0.28 4.83 4.42
N ASP A 30 0.39 5.98 4.30
CA ASP A 30 -0.24 7.24 3.87
C ASP A 30 -0.62 7.27 2.38
N GLU A 31 -0.19 6.27 1.60
CA GLU A 31 -0.64 6.08 0.22
C GLU A 31 -2.12 5.64 0.12
N ASP A 32 -2.63 4.95 1.16
CA ASP A 32 -4.02 4.56 1.25
C ASP A 32 -4.45 4.36 2.71
N CYS A 33 -5.21 5.33 3.21
CA CYS A 33 -5.76 5.33 4.55
C CYS A 33 -7.20 4.79 4.64
N HIS A 34 -7.79 4.29 3.53
CA HIS A 34 -9.17 3.80 3.50
C HIS A 34 -9.21 2.27 3.45
N LEU A 35 -9.01 1.63 4.61
CA LEU A 35 -8.96 0.18 4.74
C LEU A 35 -10.33 -0.49 4.81
N GLU A 36 -11.38 0.27 5.03
CA GLU A 36 -12.75 -0.21 5.19
C GLU A 36 -13.32 -0.87 3.92
N ASP A 37 -12.72 -0.60 2.75
CA ASP A 37 -13.08 -1.24 1.49
C ASP A 37 -12.53 -2.68 1.34
N PHE A 38 -11.67 -3.11 2.26
CA PHE A 38 -11.07 -4.45 2.21
C PHE A 38 -11.76 -5.38 3.21
N ASP A 39 -11.91 -6.65 2.81
CA ASP A 39 -12.45 -7.70 3.68
C ASP A 39 -11.40 -8.14 4.71
N LEU A 40 -11.19 -7.28 5.72
CA LEU A 40 -10.21 -7.51 6.78
C LEU A 40 -10.56 -8.73 7.63
N ASP A 41 -11.83 -9.09 7.74
CA ASP A 41 -12.30 -10.25 8.52
C ASP A 41 -11.84 -11.57 7.90
N SER A 42 -11.52 -11.59 6.61
CA SER A 42 -10.97 -12.76 5.94
C SER A 42 -9.50 -13.02 6.27
N LEU A 43 -8.80 -12.06 6.88
CA LEU A 43 -7.40 -12.16 7.27
C LEU A 43 -7.25 -12.58 8.74
N ASN A 44 -6.28 -13.46 9.00
CA ASN A 44 -5.89 -13.80 10.37
C ASN A 44 -4.85 -12.78 10.89
N ILE A 45 -5.30 -11.60 11.32
CA ILE A 45 -4.44 -10.47 11.68
C ILE A 45 -3.83 -10.68 13.06
N TYR A 46 -2.50 -10.76 13.14
CA TYR A 46 -1.72 -10.90 14.36
C TYR A 46 -1.22 -9.56 14.89
N THR A 47 -0.90 -8.64 13.98
CA THR A 47 -0.39 -7.31 14.31
C THR A 47 -0.76 -6.30 13.25
N ILE A 48 -0.87 -5.03 13.67
CA ILE A 48 -1.14 -3.92 12.77
C ILE A 48 -0.11 -2.83 13.01
N GLY A 49 0.53 -2.38 11.93
CA GLY A 49 1.49 -1.29 11.94
C GLY A 49 1.04 -0.14 11.07
N SER A 50 1.37 1.07 11.47
CA SER A 50 1.23 2.28 10.66
C SER A 50 2.61 2.83 10.32
N LEU A 51 2.92 2.99 9.03
CA LEU A 51 4.25 3.34 8.53
C LEU A 51 4.31 4.82 8.15
N GLU A 52 5.07 5.59 8.91
CA GLU A 52 5.43 6.98 8.57
C GLU A 52 6.52 6.97 7.49
N ALA A 53 6.23 7.54 6.31
CA ALA A 53 7.08 7.46 5.13
C ALA A 53 7.25 8.79 4.37
N SER A 54 6.62 9.88 4.80
CA SER A 54 6.65 11.18 4.12
C SER A 54 8.08 11.69 3.85
N HIS A 55 9.05 11.38 4.73
CA HIS A 55 10.45 11.77 4.56
C HIS A 55 11.13 11.13 3.33
N LEU A 56 10.60 10.04 2.80
CA LEU A 56 11.11 9.43 1.56
C LEU A 56 10.86 10.29 0.30
N ARG A 57 9.90 11.22 0.36
CA ARG A 57 9.45 12.01 -0.80
C ARG A 57 10.37 13.17 -1.13
N SER A 58 11.27 13.56 -0.24
CA SER A 58 12.16 14.69 -0.44
C SER A 58 13.52 14.46 0.26
N PRO A 59 14.64 14.84 -0.37
CA PRO A 59 15.93 14.87 0.29
C PRO A 59 16.07 16.02 1.30
N LEU A 60 15.11 16.96 1.32
CA LEU A 60 15.09 18.07 2.25
C LEU A 60 14.35 17.68 3.54
N LEU A 61 14.68 18.40 4.61
CA LEU A 61 13.95 18.25 5.87
C LEU A 61 12.46 18.54 5.65
N ILE A 62 11.63 17.67 6.20
CA ILE A 62 10.17 17.82 6.14
C ILE A 62 9.74 18.67 7.33
N ALA A 63 8.78 19.58 7.10
CA ALA A 63 8.21 20.40 8.16
C ALA A 63 7.43 19.51 9.16
N ASP A 64 7.52 19.85 10.45
CA ASP A 64 6.85 19.11 11.53
C ASP A 64 5.34 18.97 11.27
N SER A 65 4.70 20.00 10.69
CA SER A 65 3.28 19.97 10.34
C SER A 65 2.90 18.87 9.33
N ILE A 66 3.83 18.46 8.46
CA ILE A 66 3.60 17.33 7.52
C ILE A 66 3.68 16.01 8.27
N LEU A 67 4.65 15.87 9.17
CA LEU A 67 4.79 14.68 10.01
C LEU A 67 3.60 14.52 10.96
N ASP A 68 3.13 15.62 11.55
CA ASP A 68 1.93 15.63 12.40
C ASP A 68 0.68 15.23 11.62
N PHE A 69 0.52 15.74 10.40
CA PHE A 69 -0.59 15.38 9.51
C PHE A 69 -0.56 13.90 9.14
N GLU A 70 0.60 13.38 8.71
CA GLU A 70 0.78 11.96 8.38
C GLU A 70 0.45 11.07 9.58
N GLY A 71 1.02 11.38 10.76
CA GLY A 71 0.76 10.64 11.99
C GLY A 71 -0.71 10.65 12.40
N ALA A 72 -1.40 11.80 12.23
CA ALA A 72 -2.83 11.92 12.49
C ALA A 72 -3.68 11.11 11.50
N ALA A 73 -3.36 11.16 10.19
CA ALA A 73 -4.07 10.40 9.17
C ALA A 73 -3.94 8.88 9.37
N LEU A 74 -2.74 8.40 9.68
CA LEU A 74 -2.49 6.98 9.98
C LEU A 74 -3.21 6.52 11.25
N SER A 75 -3.24 7.37 12.28
CA SER A 75 -3.95 7.10 13.53
C SER A 75 -5.47 7.05 13.32
N ASP A 76 -6.01 7.96 12.51
CA ASP A 76 -7.41 7.98 12.13
C ASP A 76 -7.80 6.73 11.34
N ALA A 77 -7.01 6.33 10.35
CA ALA A 77 -7.22 5.11 9.57
C ALA A 77 -7.30 3.87 10.47
N ALA A 78 -6.38 3.71 11.42
CA ALA A 78 -6.40 2.62 12.39
C ALA A 78 -7.64 2.67 13.29
N SER A 79 -8.02 3.88 13.74
CA SER A 79 -9.20 4.08 14.61
C SER A 79 -10.50 3.70 13.91
N ARG A 80 -10.66 4.03 12.62
CA ARG A 80 -11.88 3.71 11.85
C ARG A 80 -12.11 2.21 11.70
N ILE A 81 -11.05 1.42 11.63
CA ILE A 81 -11.15 -0.05 11.65
C ILE A 81 -11.11 -0.65 13.05
N GLY A 82 -11.24 0.19 14.10
CA GLY A 82 -11.38 -0.23 15.50
C GLY A 82 -10.11 -0.77 16.14
N VAL A 83 -8.91 -0.42 15.64
CA VAL A 83 -7.64 -0.97 16.12
C VAL A 83 -6.66 0.13 16.55
N LYS A 84 -5.63 -0.29 17.31
CA LYS A 84 -4.47 0.54 17.62
C LYS A 84 -3.25 -0.02 16.90
N ALA A 85 -2.75 0.73 15.91
CA ALA A 85 -1.57 0.35 15.17
C ALA A 85 -0.28 0.65 15.94
N ILE A 86 0.74 -0.17 15.73
CA ILE A 86 2.13 0.09 16.16
C ILE A 86 2.73 1.11 15.19
N LYS A 87 3.26 2.22 15.73
CA LYS A 87 3.94 3.22 14.90
C LYS A 87 5.27 2.69 14.41
N LEU A 88 5.46 2.71 13.11
CA LEU A 88 6.67 2.33 12.40
C LEU A 88 7.16 3.52 11.59
N LYS A 89 8.46 3.54 11.28
CA LYS A 89 9.06 4.57 10.45
C LYS A 89 9.87 3.93 9.32
N ALA A 90 9.77 4.49 8.13
CA ALA A 90 10.44 3.99 6.93
C ALA A 90 11.94 4.39 6.89
N ASP A 91 12.68 4.14 7.99
CA ASP A 91 14.11 4.42 8.08
C ASP A 91 14.92 3.26 7.46
N HIS A 92 14.88 2.10 8.11
CA HIS A 92 15.61 0.90 7.66
C HIS A 92 14.64 -0.22 7.32
N PRO A 93 14.67 -0.75 6.09
CA PRO A 93 13.75 -1.83 5.66
C PRO A 93 13.75 -3.06 6.57
N GLU A 94 14.91 -3.38 7.20
CA GLU A 94 15.03 -4.49 8.13
C GLU A 94 14.13 -4.35 9.36
N ASN A 95 13.83 -3.12 9.80
CA ASN A 95 12.95 -2.88 10.94
C ASN A 95 11.52 -3.38 10.65
N LEU A 96 11.06 -3.23 9.41
CA LEU A 96 9.77 -3.74 8.98
C LEU A 96 9.73 -5.29 9.02
N VAL A 97 10.79 -5.93 8.54
CA VAL A 97 10.92 -7.40 8.57
C VAL A 97 10.97 -7.91 10.02
N ASN A 98 11.74 -7.26 10.88
CA ASN A 98 11.85 -7.63 12.29
C ASN A 98 10.51 -7.48 13.03
N TRP A 99 9.73 -6.45 12.73
CA TRP A 99 8.39 -6.27 13.28
C TRP A 99 7.45 -7.43 12.89
N VAL A 100 7.45 -7.83 11.61
CA VAL A 100 6.63 -8.96 11.14
C VAL A 100 7.08 -10.26 11.81
N LEU A 101 8.38 -10.54 11.87
CA LEU A 101 8.93 -11.73 12.54
C LEU A 101 8.55 -11.78 14.02
N ALA A 102 8.67 -10.66 14.73
CA ALA A 102 8.32 -10.59 16.15
C ALA A 102 6.84 -10.87 16.44
N SER A 103 5.96 -10.65 15.47
CA SER A 103 4.53 -10.95 15.59
C SER A 103 4.17 -12.41 15.33
N GLY A 104 5.06 -13.18 14.72
CA GLY A 104 4.78 -14.54 14.24
C GLY A 104 3.96 -14.59 12.95
N ALA A 105 3.78 -13.46 12.26
CA ALA A 105 3.10 -13.42 10.97
C ALA A 105 3.97 -14.04 9.86
N THR A 106 3.33 -14.70 8.90
CA THR A 106 3.96 -15.33 7.74
C THR A 106 3.71 -14.56 6.45
N GLN A 107 2.84 -13.58 6.50
CA GLN A 107 2.66 -12.59 5.43
C GLN A 107 2.51 -11.18 5.99
N ILE A 108 2.92 -10.19 5.19
CA ILE A 108 2.60 -8.79 5.39
C ILE A 108 1.64 -8.36 4.28
N VAL A 109 0.57 -7.68 4.65
CA VAL A 109 -0.46 -7.19 3.73
C VAL A 109 -0.55 -5.68 3.85
N THR A 110 -0.56 -4.98 2.73
CA THR A 110 -0.79 -3.53 2.66
C THR A 110 -1.73 -3.21 1.49
N PRO A 111 -2.53 -2.13 1.53
CA PRO A 111 -3.13 -1.59 0.32
C PRO A 111 -2.08 -1.38 -0.77
N TYR A 112 -2.48 -1.50 -2.03
CA TYR A 112 -1.56 -1.41 -3.17
C TYR A 112 -0.79 -0.09 -3.15
N VAL A 113 0.53 -0.18 -3.08
CA VAL A 113 1.43 0.98 -3.10
C VAL A 113 1.80 1.32 -4.54
N THR A 114 1.46 2.52 -4.98
CA THR A 114 1.79 3.01 -6.31
C THR A 114 3.30 3.20 -6.48
N ARG A 115 3.77 3.26 -7.75
CA ARG A 115 5.19 3.54 -8.04
C ARG A 115 5.58 4.89 -7.47
N GLY A 116 6.62 4.93 -6.67
CA GLY A 116 7.09 6.11 -5.97
C GLY A 116 8.08 5.78 -4.86
N PRO A 117 8.49 6.78 -4.08
CA PRO A 117 9.53 6.61 -3.05
C PRO A 117 9.21 5.53 -2.01
N LEU A 118 7.97 5.41 -1.57
CA LEU A 118 7.57 4.35 -0.64
C LEU A 118 7.67 2.97 -1.28
N HIS A 119 7.18 2.82 -2.52
CA HIS A 119 7.33 1.57 -3.26
C HIS A 119 8.80 1.17 -3.41
N ASP A 120 9.67 2.12 -3.80
CA ASP A 120 11.10 1.85 -3.97
C ASP A 120 11.77 1.43 -2.65
N TRP A 121 11.33 2.00 -1.54
CA TRP A 121 11.79 1.61 -0.20
C TRP A 121 11.31 0.19 0.17
N LEU A 122 10.04 -0.13 -0.09
CA LEU A 122 9.49 -1.48 0.14
C LEU A 122 10.18 -2.54 -0.72
N GLU A 123 10.56 -2.21 -1.96
CA GLU A 123 11.34 -3.12 -2.83
C GLU A 123 12.69 -3.50 -2.19
N GLN A 124 13.32 -2.60 -1.43
CA GLN A 124 14.55 -2.90 -0.70
C GLN A 124 14.34 -3.90 0.45
N ALA A 125 13.14 -3.96 1.03
CA ALA A 125 12.80 -4.93 2.06
C ALA A 125 12.53 -6.34 1.53
N LYS A 126 12.10 -6.49 0.26
CA LYS A 126 11.68 -7.78 -0.31
C LYS A 126 12.72 -8.91 -0.21
N PRO A 127 14.02 -8.68 -0.44
CA PRO A 127 15.01 -9.75 -0.27
C PRO A 127 15.11 -10.25 1.19
N ALA A 128 14.88 -9.37 2.16
CA ALA A 128 14.90 -9.75 3.57
C ALA A 128 13.61 -10.50 3.96
N PHE A 129 12.44 -10.09 3.45
CA PHE A 129 11.21 -10.86 3.58
C PHE A 129 11.34 -12.27 2.99
N SER A 130 11.91 -12.39 1.79
CA SER A 130 12.12 -13.69 1.15
C SER A 130 13.02 -14.61 1.98
N ARG A 131 14.11 -14.07 2.56
CA ARG A 131 15.00 -14.85 3.45
C ARG A 131 14.32 -15.29 4.74
N ALA A 132 13.37 -14.51 5.22
CA ALA A 132 12.57 -14.78 6.41
C ALA A 132 11.33 -15.65 6.13
N GLU A 133 11.14 -16.09 4.90
CA GLU A 133 9.96 -16.85 4.44
C GLU A 133 8.64 -16.09 4.68
N ILE A 134 8.69 -14.75 4.65
CA ILE A 134 7.51 -13.88 4.76
C ILE A 134 7.06 -13.47 3.37
N THR A 135 5.80 -13.70 3.04
CA THR A 135 5.21 -13.25 1.77
C THR A 135 4.79 -11.78 1.88
N PHE A 136 5.31 -10.93 0.97
CA PHE A 136 4.84 -9.55 0.83
C PHE A 136 3.64 -9.54 -0.13
N CYS A 137 2.48 -9.13 0.39
CA CYS A 137 1.20 -9.08 -0.33
C CYS A 137 0.68 -7.65 -0.39
N GLU A 138 0.00 -7.35 -1.49
CA GLU A 138 -0.69 -6.09 -1.66
C GLU A 138 -2.16 -6.35 -2.00
N TRP A 139 -3.02 -5.42 -1.59
CA TRP A 139 -4.46 -5.52 -1.83
C TRP A 139 -4.93 -4.32 -2.65
N ARG A 140 -5.33 -4.57 -3.88
CA ARG A 140 -5.81 -3.53 -4.77
C ARG A 140 -7.32 -3.67 -4.96
N ARG A 141 -8.04 -2.56 -4.84
CA ARG A 141 -9.49 -2.54 -5.03
C ARG A 141 -9.87 -3.01 -6.43
N ASP A 142 -11.02 -3.65 -6.54
CA ASP A 142 -11.57 -4.08 -7.83
C ASP A 142 -11.80 -2.89 -8.75
N TRP A 143 -12.25 -1.76 -8.20
CA TRP A 143 -12.40 -0.50 -8.93
C TRP A 143 -11.09 -0.04 -9.57
N ASP A 144 -9.99 0.01 -8.81
CA ASP A 144 -8.68 0.40 -9.32
C ASP A 144 -8.20 -0.56 -10.40
N SER A 145 -8.39 -1.86 -10.17
CA SER A 145 -8.02 -2.92 -11.12
C SER A 145 -8.80 -2.80 -12.44
N ALA A 146 -10.07 -2.41 -12.36
CA ALA A 146 -10.93 -2.25 -13.53
C ALA A 146 -10.66 -0.95 -14.30
N ILE A 147 -10.33 0.17 -13.61
CA ILE A 147 -10.23 1.49 -14.26
C ILE A 147 -8.82 1.83 -14.76
N TRP A 148 -7.78 1.46 -14.03
CA TRP A 148 -6.40 1.85 -14.35
C TRP A 148 -5.90 1.43 -15.73
N PRO A 149 -6.27 0.28 -16.31
CA PRO A 149 -5.91 -0.05 -17.70
C PRO A 149 -6.33 0.99 -18.72
N TYR A 150 -7.33 1.79 -18.42
CA TYR A 150 -7.86 2.84 -19.31
C TYR A 150 -7.24 4.22 -19.08
N THR A 151 -6.39 4.39 -18.07
CA THR A 151 -5.80 5.71 -17.70
C THR A 151 -4.63 6.13 -18.61
N THR A 152 -4.45 5.51 -19.77
CA THR A 152 -3.30 5.70 -20.66
C THR A 152 -3.36 6.97 -21.52
N ALA A 153 -4.48 7.71 -21.56
CA ALA A 153 -4.66 8.87 -22.43
C ALA A 153 -5.63 9.92 -21.84
N GLY A 154 -5.56 10.14 -20.52
CA GLY A 154 -6.33 11.16 -19.83
C GLY A 154 -7.81 10.83 -19.61
N PHE A 155 -8.50 11.75 -18.94
CA PHE A 155 -9.87 11.58 -18.42
C PHE A 155 -10.90 11.11 -19.45
N PHE A 156 -10.90 11.66 -20.66
CA PHE A 156 -11.93 11.33 -21.66
C PHE A 156 -11.87 9.86 -22.13
N LYS A 157 -10.72 9.23 -22.07
CA LYS A 157 -10.60 7.79 -22.37
C LYS A 157 -11.20 6.96 -21.22
N VAL A 158 -10.91 7.33 -20.00
CA VAL A 158 -11.49 6.69 -18.79
C VAL A 158 -13.00 6.88 -18.76
N LYS A 159 -13.50 8.11 -18.98
CA LYS A 159 -14.94 8.45 -18.94
C LYS A 159 -15.78 7.51 -19.81
N LYS A 160 -15.28 7.09 -20.97
CA LYS A 160 -16.02 6.20 -21.87
C LYS A 160 -16.25 4.80 -21.30
N GLN A 161 -15.42 4.39 -20.33
CA GLN A 161 -15.46 3.05 -19.71
C GLN A 161 -16.20 3.04 -18.37
N VAL A 162 -16.34 4.21 -17.70
CA VAL A 162 -16.88 4.31 -16.33
C VAL A 162 -18.21 3.58 -16.18
N ARG A 163 -19.16 3.82 -17.12
CA ARG A 163 -20.47 3.19 -17.04
C ARG A 163 -20.40 1.67 -17.10
N SER A 164 -19.66 1.13 -18.05
CA SER A 164 -19.49 -0.32 -18.21
C SER A 164 -18.78 -0.95 -17.00
N ILE A 165 -17.81 -0.23 -16.41
CA ILE A 165 -17.09 -0.69 -15.21
C ILE A 165 -18.03 -0.72 -13.99
N ILE A 166 -18.83 0.33 -13.77
CA ILE A 166 -19.81 0.36 -12.66
C ILE A 166 -20.82 -0.79 -12.78
N GLU A 167 -21.25 -1.12 -14.01
CA GLU A 167 -22.19 -2.24 -14.24
C GLU A 167 -21.56 -3.63 -13.98
N GLN A 168 -20.24 -3.74 -13.97
CA GLN A 168 -19.50 -5.00 -13.79
C GLN A 168 -18.99 -5.21 -12.37
N ILE A 169 -18.77 -4.14 -11.60
CA ILE A 169 -18.32 -4.24 -10.22
C ILE A 169 -19.55 -4.52 -9.35
N PRO A 170 -19.57 -5.61 -8.58
CA PRO A 170 -20.64 -5.86 -7.62
C PRO A 170 -20.79 -4.65 -6.69
N SER A 171 -22.01 -4.24 -6.45
CA SER A 171 -22.30 -3.12 -5.55
C SER A 171 -21.67 -3.42 -4.18
N ILE A 172 -20.82 -2.50 -3.73
CA ILE A 172 -20.29 -2.47 -2.38
C ILE A 172 -21.44 -2.21 -1.40
#